data_3685468baeb73239150ba9db9e73ed73
#
_entry.id   3685468baeb73239150ba9db9e73ed73
#
_cell.length_a   1.000
_cell.length_b   1.000
_cell.length_c   1.000
_cell.angle_alpha   90.00
_cell.angle_beta   90.00
_cell.angle_gamma   90.00
#
_symmetry.space_group_name_H-M   'P 1'
#
loop_
_entity.id
_entity.type
_entity.pdbx_description
1 polymer ?
#
loop_
_entity_poly.entity_id
_entity_poly.type
_entity_poly.pdbx_seq_one_letter_code
_entity_poly.pdbx_strand_id
1 'polypeptide(L)'
;MSQSLRSPRALLWVLLGACSFLVACNNKHTDTDGSIGVFLTDVRDEWILSEAEAIKWHEVKNEHGPAFTGNQSWQQFVGFVEEELGAYGVVDIQRNHWSFQRWHSSEWPDHSQWSLVVGGEELEVANYGANSGSTGPAGVTAELLYYNIDDPPDDISDKIVVFKTVVDRALIERFSNGDYEYRSSFESFPEYGQPIPDDLTDLQSSSIFLQLIQVPAFIDIATRGGAVAALFVLDAGRDLMAGMYTFPVPGIYDAPSLYLDRTAGKKAIEAARSGAHATLTLEATTSTSTAYQLIGYLPGSKYGTPADEQIQLTTHTDGPSISQDNGAFGILGVIKYMSKIPQAARPRTLMVFLDSRHFMPGAEQAFAEQDWFVRNPDARDSIVGMIGMEHLGQIEFVEDGDTLLESGRVYPSQIWTTNNGKMVELAIKAVDDNFLPSAYVRNVARPGVHGGNQGQWFGMAKYAPEFGIPAFAIMGFMGAYWATSSDIERFDASLFRRQVATLAQLTGELMSADLSELSTAR
;
A
#
# COMPACT_ATOMS: atom_id res chain seq x y z
N MET A 1 -37.63 43.82 19.83
CA MET A 1 -37.85 44.01 21.28
C MET A 1 -37.12 42.88 21.97
N SER A 2 -36.12 43.27 22.52
CA SER A 2 -35.49 43.42 23.82
C SER A 2 -34.72 42.15 24.18
N GLN A 3 -33.40 42.32 24.18
CA GLN A 3 -32.46 42.63 25.27
C GLN A 3 -32.19 41.38 26.12
N SER A 4 -31.00 40.88 26.05
CA SER A 4 -29.75 41.15 26.80
C SER A 4 -29.78 40.59 28.21
N LEU A 5 -28.76 39.87 28.58
CA LEU A 5 -27.94 40.19 29.77
C LEU A 5 -26.70 39.31 29.85
N ARG A 6 -25.59 40.01 29.91
CA ARG A 6 -24.25 39.52 30.28
C ARG A 6 -24.16 39.35 31.78
N SER A 7 -23.33 38.47 32.25
CA SER A 7 -22.42 38.84 33.35
C SER A 7 -21.29 37.84 33.55
N PRO A 8 -20.12 38.28 33.98
CA PRO A 8 -18.88 37.53 34.10
C PRO A 8 -18.60 37.13 35.54
N ARG A 9 -17.86 36.09 35.77
CA ARG A 9 -17.15 35.81 37.03
C ARG A 9 -15.84 35.14 36.66
N ALA A 10 -14.75 35.83 36.74
CA ALA A 10 -13.94 36.08 37.93
C ALA A 10 -12.97 34.93 38.21
N LEU A 11 -11.71 35.26 37.95
CA LEU A 11 -10.47 34.62 38.38
C LEU A 11 -10.52 34.04 39.78
N LEU A 12 -9.99 32.82 39.91
CA LEU A 12 -9.34 32.42 41.15
C LEU A 12 -8.03 31.70 40.84
N TRP A 13 -6.94 32.34 41.22
CA TRP A 13 -5.60 31.78 41.26
C TRP A 13 -5.49 30.82 42.44
N VAL A 14 -5.06 29.58 42.21
CA VAL A 14 -4.41 28.80 43.25
C VAL A 14 -3.10 28.28 42.68
N LEU A 15 -2.06 28.89 43.15
CA LEU A 15 -0.69 28.37 43.14
C LEU A 15 -0.62 27.22 44.15
N LEU A 16 -0.13 26.07 43.76
CA LEU A 16 0.67 25.18 44.61
C LEU A 16 1.13 23.97 43.78
N GLY A 17 2.41 23.84 43.67
CA GLY A 17 3.17 22.67 44.01
C GLY A 17 3.93 22.08 42.85
N ALA A 18 5.11 22.63 42.58
CA ALA A 18 6.12 21.96 41.79
C ALA A 18 6.49 20.62 42.43
N CYS A 19 6.30 19.51 41.69
CA CYS A 19 7.08 18.30 41.89
C CYS A 19 7.64 17.93 40.54
N SER A 20 8.89 18.33 40.37
CA SER A 20 9.76 17.93 39.27
C SER A 20 10.07 16.45 39.38
N PHE A 21 9.53 15.62 38.51
CA PHE A 21 10.15 14.34 38.18
C PHE A 21 10.93 14.53 36.87
N LEU A 22 12.15 14.97 37.02
CA LEU A 22 13.20 14.82 36.02
C LEU A 22 13.59 13.33 36.01
N VAL A 23 13.06 12.55 35.09
CA VAL A 23 13.71 11.34 34.65
C VAL A 23 14.69 11.80 33.57
N ALA A 24 15.90 12.03 34.00
CA ALA A 24 17.03 12.28 33.12
C ALA A 24 17.42 10.94 32.46
N CYS A 25 16.99 10.70 31.23
CA CYS A 25 17.74 9.84 30.32
C CYS A 25 18.91 10.68 29.78
N ASN A 26 19.95 10.76 30.57
CA ASN A 26 21.19 11.40 30.20
C ASN A 26 22.19 10.30 29.79
N ASN A 27 22.15 9.87 28.54
CA ASN A 27 23.29 9.23 27.91
C ASN A 27 23.87 10.20 26.89
N LYS A 28 24.52 11.26 27.38
CA LYS A 28 25.50 11.99 26.58
C LYS A 28 26.78 11.14 26.50
N HIS A 29 26.89 10.31 25.48
CA HIS A 29 28.19 9.96 24.96
C HIS A 29 28.71 11.19 24.21
N THR A 30 29.51 11.99 24.90
CA THR A 30 30.40 12.94 24.25
C THR A 30 31.62 12.15 23.77
N ASP A 31 31.59 11.74 22.49
CA ASP A 31 32.80 11.31 21.81
C ASP A 31 33.70 12.52 21.67
N THR A 32 34.80 12.51 22.46
CA THR A 32 35.83 13.55 22.45
C THR A 32 36.86 13.36 21.34
N ASP A 33 36.58 12.48 20.39
CA ASP A 33 37.44 12.30 19.22
C ASP A 33 36.62 12.75 17.98
N GLY A 34 37.10 13.77 17.28
CA GLY A 34 36.39 14.45 16.18
C GLY A 34 36.07 13.60 14.91
N SER A 35 35.89 12.31 15.08
CA SER A 35 35.29 11.43 14.08
C SER A 35 33.77 11.62 14.14
N ILE A 36 33.17 12.08 13.06
CA ILE A 36 31.72 12.00 12.84
C ILE A 36 31.38 10.52 12.97
N GLY A 37 30.80 10.13 14.10
CA GLY A 37 30.35 8.77 14.34
C GLY A 37 29.45 8.32 13.19
N VAL A 38 29.72 7.17 12.62
CA VAL A 38 28.92 6.61 11.53
C VAL A 38 27.65 6.03 12.13
N PHE A 39 26.54 6.75 12.03
CA PHE A 39 25.24 6.34 12.58
C PHE A 39 24.46 5.54 11.55
N LEU A 40 24.97 4.37 11.16
CA LEU A 40 24.29 3.47 10.24
C LEU A 40 23.18 2.70 10.95
N THR A 41 23.44 2.18 12.15
CA THR A 41 22.50 1.31 12.88
C THR A 41 21.98 1.93 14.18
N ASP A 42 22.48 3.10 14.56
CA ASP A 42 21.99 3.94 15.67
C ASP A 42 21.35 5.18 15.07
N VAL A 43 20.04 5.11 14.82
CA VAL A 43 19.30 6.14 14.08
C VAL A 43 19.24 7.45 14.87
N ARG A 44 19.65 8.52 14.22
CA ARG A 44 19.53 9.89 14.75
C ARG A 44 18.16 10.45 14.41
N ASP A 45 17.33 10.63 15.42
CA ASP A 45 15.97 11.16 15.26
C ASP A 45 15.93 12.52 14.56
N GLU A 46 16.90 13.40 14.87
CA GLU A 46 17.03 14.72 14.22
C GLU A 46 17.46 14.66 12.74
N TRP A 47 17.79 13.49 12.21
CA TRP A 47 18.11 13.27 10.81
C TRP A 47 16.93 12.71 10.02
N ILE A 48 15.96 12.14 10.70
CA ILE A 48 14.70 11.69 10.08
C ILE A 48 13.90 12.93 9.65
N LEU A 49 13.13 12.80 8.58
CA LEU A 49 12.21 13.86 8.15
C LEU A 49 11.25 14.26 9.29
N SER A 50 10.81 15.51 9.30
CA SER A 50 9.79 15.97 10.25
C SER A 50 8.39 15.53 9.82
N GLU A 51 7.42 15.49 10.75
CA GLU A 51 6.01 15.24 10.45
C GLU A 51 5.44 16.25 9.43
N ALA A 52 5.78 17.53 9.59
CA ALA A 52 5.36 18.58 8.64
C ALA A 52 5.88 18.34 7.22
N GLU A 53 7.08 17.79 7.08
CA GLU A 53 7.65 17.44 5.80
C GLU A 53 6.99 16.19 5.21
N ALA A 54 6.69 15.19 6.04
CA ALA A 54 5.93 14.01 5.62
C ALA A 54 4.54 14.41 5.10
N ILE A 55 3.82 15.27 5.82
CA ILE A 55 2.51 15.79 5.38
C ILE A 55 2.65 16.50 4.03
N LYS A 56 3.62 17.41 3.90
CA LYS A 56 3.84 18.16 2.65
C LYS A 56 4.10 17.24 1.45
N TRP A 57 4.88 16.18 1.62
CA TRP A 57 5.12 15.23 0.52
C TRP A 57 3.83 14.51 0.11
N HIS A 58 3.01 14.09 1.08
CA HIS A 58 1.75 13.42 0.80
C HIS A 58 0.70 14.38 0.21
N GLU A 59 0.69 15.65 0.59
CA GLU A 59 -0.15 16.67 -0.06
C GLU A 59 0.21 16.85 -1.54
N VAL A 60 1.51 16.85 -1.90
CA VAL A 60 1.95 16.90 -3.31
C VAL A 60 1.42 15.69 -4.10
N LYS A 61 1.50 14.48 -3.53
CA LYS A 61 1.00 13.27 -4.18
C LYS A 61 -0.50 13.35 -4.45
N ASN A 62 -1.26 13.89 -3.51
CA ASN A 62 -2.73 13.88 -3.56
C ASN A 62 -3.33 15.10 -4.27
N GLU A 63 -2.52 16.09 -4.63
CA GLU A 63 -2.96 17.37 -5.22
C GLU A 63 -3.81 17.18 -6.49
N HIS A 64 -3.53 16.14 -7.27
CA HIS A 64 -4.18 15.87 -8.56
C HIS A 64 -4.94 14.55 -8.60
N GLY A 65 -5.27 13.98 -7.45
CA GLY A 65 -5.99 12.72 -7.32
C GLY A 65 -5.09 11.47 -7.39
N PRO A 66 -5.66 10.30 -7.69
CA PRO A 66 -4.94 9.04 -7.65
C PRO A 66 -3.81 8.95 -8.68
N ALA A 67 -2.68 8.36 -8.28
CA ALA A 67 -1.49 8.22 -9.11
C ALA A 67 -1.55 6.93 -9.96
N PHE A 68 -2.42 6.88 -10.96
CA PHE A 68 -2.45 5.74 -11.88
C PHE A 68 -1.41 5.88 -12.99
N THR A 69 -0.72 4.79 -13.27
CA THR A 69 0.39 4.74 -14.24
C THR A 69 0.08 5.52 -15.52
N GLY A 70 0.95 6.47 -15.84
CA GLY A 70 0.87 7.27 -17.05
C GLY A 70 -0.17 8.40 -17.04
N ASN A 71 -0.93 8.61 -15.94
CA ASN A 71 -1.76 9.80 -15.80
C ASN A 71 -0.94 11.01 -15.31
N GLN A 72 -1.57 12.17 -15.26
CA GLN A 72 -0.91 13.41 -14.85
C GLN A 72 -0.46 13.36 -13.38
N SER A 73 -1.30 12.84 -12.49
CA SER A 73 -0.99 12.70 -11.06
C SER A 73 0.24 11.84 -10.83
N TRP A 74 0.31 10.70 -11.50
CA TRP A 74 1.48 9.82 -11.44
C TRP A 74 2.76 10.52 -11.94
N GLN A 75 2.68 11.25 -13.08
CA GLN A 75 3.83 11.96 -13.63
C GLN A 75 4.36 13.02 -12.67
N GLN A 76 3.48 13.76 -12.01
CA GLN A 76 3.84 14.79 -11.03
C GLN A 76 4.42 14.17 -9.76
N PHE A 77 3.79 13.11 -9.25
CA PHE A 77 4.27 12.39 -8.08
C PHE A 77 5.68 11.83 -8.29
N VAL A 78 5.88 11.05 -9.36
CA VAL A 78 7.19 10.45 -9.64
C VAL A 78 8.23 11.50 -10.00
N GLY A 79 7.83 12.58 -10.70
CA GLY A 79 8.70 13.71 -10.98
C GLY A 79 9.19 14.41 -9.73
N PHE A 80 8.30 14.63 -8.75
CA PHE A 80 8.67 15.17 -7.43
C PHE A 80 9.66 14.26 -6.70
N VAL A 81 9.38 12.95 -6.64
CA VAL A 81 10.27 11.97 -5.98
C VAL A 81 11.65 11.97 -6.64
N GLU A 82 11.72 12.00 -7.97
CA GLU A 82 13.00 12.02 -8.72
C GLU A 82 13.80 13.30 -8.42
N GLU A 83 13.15 14.47 -8.37
CA GLU A 83 13.81 15.74 -8.05
C GLU A 83 14.41 15.71 -6.65
N GLU A 84 13.64 15.27 -5.65
CA GLU A 84 14.09 15.16 -4.26
C GLU A 84 15.22 14.11 -4.10
N LEU A 85 15.13 12.96 -4.78
CA LEU A 85 16.22 11.98 -4.80
C LEU A 85 17.52 12.61 -5.30
N GLY A 86 17.46 13.36 -6.39
CA GLY A 86 18.61 14.10 -6.92
C GLY A 86 19.15 15.14 -5.92
N ALA A 87 18.27 15.86 -5.23
CA ALA A 87 18.65 16.83 -4.20
C ALA A 87 19.36 16.19 -2.99
N TYR A 88 19.03 14.93 -2.67
CA TYR A 88 19.73 14.15 -1.63
C TYR A 88 20.97 13.39 -2.13
N GLY A 89 21.39 13.60 -3.37
CA GLY A 89 22.65 13.08 -3.89
C GLY A 89 22.55 11.71 -4.54
N VAL A 90 21.35 11.28 -4.93
CA VAL A 90 21.19 10.13 -5.83
C VAL A 90 21.70 10.52 -7.22
N VAL A 91 22.53 9.68 -7.81
CA VAL A 91 23.17 9.88 -9.12
C VAL A 91 22.78 8.79 -10.10
N ASP A 92 23.16 8.97 -11.37
CA ASP A 92 22.93 8.01 -12.45
C ASP A 92 21.46 7.55 -12.54
N ILE A 93 20.54 8.52 -12.35
CA ILE A 93 19.11 8.29 -12.42
C ILE A 93 18.73 7.92 -13.86
N GLN A 94 18.12 6.75 -14.03
CA GLN A 94 17.70 6.20 -15.30
C GLN A 94 16.18 6.01 -15.31
N ARG A 95 15.56 6.34 -16.45
CA ARG A 95 14.15 6.08 -16.73
C ARG A 95 14.05 4.99 -17.79
N ASN A 96 13.66 3.79 -17.38
CA ASN A 96 13.40 2.68 -18.29
C ASN A 96 11.98 2.77 -18.81
N HIS A 97 11.82 3.36 -20.00
CA HIS A 97 10.49 3.63 -20.56
C HIS A 97 9.86 2.41 -21.21
N TRP A 98 8.53 2.33 -21.12
CA TRP A 98 7.69 1.44 -21.94
C TRP A 98 6.41 2.15 -22.38
N SER A 99 5.80 1.66 -23.45
CA SER A 99 4.49 2.11 -23.91
C SER A 99 3.44 1.02 -23.65
N PHE A 100 2.24 1.43 -23.28
CA PHE A 100 1.14 0.53 -23.00
C PHE A 100 -0.20 1.13 -23.40
N GLN A 101 -1.24 0.30 -23.44
CA GLN A 101 -2.61 0.76 -23.64
C GLN A 101 -3.20 1.15 -22.28
N ARG A 102 -3.30 2.46 -22.04
CA ARG A 102 -3.94 2.98 -20.83
C ARG A 102 -5.44 3.06 -21.03
N TRP A 103 -6.17 2.30 -20.24
CA TRP A 103 -7.61 2.42 -20.10
C TRP A 103 -7.93 3.50 -19.06
N HIS A 104 -8.99 4.31 -19.28
CA HIS A 104 -9.42 5.31 -18.32
C HIS A 104 -10.89 5.69 -18.53
N SER A 105 -11.55 6.11 -17.46
CA SER A 105 -12.88 6.69 -17.37
C SER A 105 -12.82 7.90 -16.42
N SER A 106 -13.95 8.55 -16.13
CA SER A 106 -14.00 9.56 -15.08
C SER A 106 -13.71 8.91 -13.73
N GLU A 107 -12.89 9.58 -12.92
CA GLU A 107 -12.41 9.05 -11.65
C GLU A 107 -13.26 9.58 -10.49
N TRP A 108 -13.63 8.70 -9.56
CA TRP A 108 -14.36 9.11 -8.36
C TRP A 108 -13.72 10.36 -7.72
N PRO A 109 -14.47 11.38 -7.24
CA PRO A 109 -15.94 11.43 -7.12
C PRO A 109 -16.70 11.82 -8.40
N ASP A 110 -16.03 12.11 -9.51
CA ASP A 110 -16.68 12.33 -10.80
C ASP A 110 -17.15 11.00 -11.40
N HIS A 111 -18.45 10.77 -11.36
CA HIS A 111 -19.10 9.58 -11.93
C HIS A 111 -19.93 9.91 -13.18
N SER A 112 -19.60 11.00 -13.87
CA SER A 112 -20.34 11.45 -15.07
C SER A 112 -20.30 10.46 -16.23
N GLN A 113 -19.33 9.55 -16.25
CA GLN A 113 -19.13 8.55 -17.29
C GLN A 113 -19.60 7.13 -16.91
N TRP A 114 -20.15 6.94 -15.73
CA TRP A 114 -20.63 5.62 -15.30
C TRP A 114 -21.82 5.72 -14.36
N SER A 115 -22.82 4.85 -14.59
CA SER A 115 -24.05 4.79 -13.79
C SER A 115 -24.75 3.44 -13.94
N LEU A 116 -25.69 3.17 -13.03
CA LEU A 116 -26.55 1.99 -13.04
C LEU A 116 -27.99 2.38 -12.75
N VAL A 117 -28.89 2.08 -13.68
CA VAL A 117 -30.33 2.26 -13.49
C VAL A 117 -31.00 0.89 -13.50
N VAL A 118 -31.75 0.56 -12.46
CA VAL A 118 -32.44 -0.73 -12.29
C VAL A 118 -33.93 -0.50 -12.13
N GLY A 119 -34.75 -1.08 -13.03
CA GLY A 119 -36.19 -0.90 -12.98
C GLY A 119 -36.68 0.56 -13.07
N GLY A 120 -35.84 1.45 -13.58
CA GLY A 120 -36.12 2.89 -13.68
C GLY A 120 -35.62 3.73 -12.48
N GLU A 121 -35.02 3.12 -11.48
CA GLU A 121 -34.38 3.80 -10.33
C GLU A 121 -32.85 3.74 -10.47
N GLU A 122 -32.19 4.86 -10.24
CA GLU A 122 -30.74 4.92 -10.19
C GLU A 122 -30.23 4.26 -8.91
N LEU A 123 -29.29 3.30 -9.05
CA LEU A 123 -28.57 2.71 -7.95
C LEU A 123 -27.19 3.37 -7.81
N GLU A 124 -26.81 3.62 -6.59
CA GLU A 124 -25.49 4.13 -6.29
C GLU A 124 -24.43 3.08 -6.64
N VAL A 125 -23.42 3.50 -7.38
CA VAL A 125 -22.28 2.69 -7.81
C VAL A 125 -21.07 3.10 -7.00
N ALA A 126 -20.36 2.13 -6.43
CA ALA A 126 -19.19 2.40 -5.62
C ALA A 126 -18.00 2.85 -6.49
N ASN A 127 -17.77 2.18 -7.62
CA ASN A 127 -16.80 2.55 -8.64
C ASN A 127 -17.00 1.73 -9.93
N TYR A 128 -16.32 2.13 -10.99
CA TYR A 128 -16.24 1.37 -12.23
C TYR A 128 -15.32 0.17 -12.11
N GLY A 129 -15.51 -0.85 -12.93
CA GLY A 129 -14.56 -1.94 -13.11
C GLY A 129 -13.44 -1.51 -14.06
N ALA A 130 -12.27 -1.21 -13.53
CA ALA A 130 -11.14 -0.79 -14.33
C ALA A 130 -10.73 -1.85 -15.37
N ASN A 131 -10.26 -1.40 -16.54
CA ASN A 131 -9.87 -2.23 -17.67
C ASN A 131 -11.02 -3.06 -18.31
N SER A 132 -12.27 -2.72 -18.03
CA SER A 132 -13.43 -3.34 -18.66
C SER A 132 -13.85 -2.67 -19.99
N GLY A 133 -14.78 -3.26 -20.69
CA GLY A 133 -15.37 -2.71 -21.91
C GLY A 133 -16.07 -1.37 -21.67
N SER A 134 -16.35 -0.65 -22.76
CA SER A 134 -17.10 0.60 -22.74
C SER A 134 -18.45 0.41 -23.41
N THR A 135 -19.52 0.96 -22.80
CA THR A 135 -20.88 0.94 -23.39
C THR A 135 -21.12 2.10 -24.34
N GLY A 136 -20.29 3.14 -24.27
CA GLY A 136 -20.64 4.47 -24.77
C GLY A 136 -21.77 5.13 -23.94
N PRO A 137 -22.17 6.36 -24.32
CA PRO A 137 -23.09 7.18 -23.52
C PRO A 137 -24.54 6.66 -23.43
N ALA A 138 -24.93 5.79 -24.34
CA ALA A 138 -26.28 5.20 -24.32
C ALA A 138 -26.44 4.08 -23.28
N GLY A 139 -25.32 3.56 -22.79
CA GLY A 139 -25.32 2.39 -21.93
C GLY A 139 -25.75 1.11 -22.64
N VAL A 140 -25.76 0.00 -21.91
CA VAL A 140 -26.33 -1.28 -22.32
C VAL A 140 -27.51 -1.62 -21.42
N THR A 141 -28.65 -1.98 -22.06
CA THR A 141 -29.87 -2.37 -21.34
C THR A 141 -30.15 -3.84 -21.54
N ALA A 142 -30.22 -4.60 -20.46
CA ALA A 142 -30.53 -6.04 -20.49
C ALA A 142 -31.20 -6.49 -19.19
N GLU A 143 -31.70 -7.71 -19.19
CA GLU A 143 -32.21 -8.38 -18.00
C GLU A 143 -31.06 -8.63 -17.03
N LEU A 144 -31.28 -8.35 -15.73
CA LEU A 144 -30.37 -8.71 -14.66
C LEU A 144 -30.46 -10.20 -14.36
N LEU A 145 -29.31 -10.84 -14.20
CA LEU A 145 -29.23 -12.24 -13.80
C LEU A 145 -28.26 -12.39 -12.61
N TYR A 146 -28.77 -12.93 -11.50
CA TYR A 146 -27.92 -13.25 -10.36
C TYR A 146 -27.17 -14.57 -10.60
N TYR A 147 -25.84 -14.51 -10.60
CA TYR A 147 -24.97 -15.70 -10.70
C TYR A 147 -24.77 -16.30 -9.31
N ASN A 148 -25.51 -17.39 -9.03
CA ASN A 148 -25.27 -18.17 -7.81
C ASN A 148 -24.13 -19.17 -8.05
N ILE A 149 -23.02 -19.04 -7.32
CA ILE A 149 -21.84 -19.89 -7.49
C ILE A 149 -22.11 -21.36 -7.12
N ASP A 150 -23.05 -21.60 -6.20
CA ASP A 150 -23.43 -22.95 -5.77
C ASP A 150 -24.40 -23.64 -6.73
N ASP A 151 -25.12 -22.88 -7.54
CA ASP A 151 -26.09 -23.34 -8.53
C ASP A 151 -26.05 -22.38 -9.75
N PRO A 152 -24.98 -22.47 -10.56
CA PRO A 152 -24.77 -21.53 -11.66
C PRO A 152 -25.86 -21.65 -12.73
N PRO A 153 -26.34 -20.54 -13.29
CA PRO A 153 -27.29 -20.57 -14.38
C PRO A 153 -26.66 -21.19 -15.64
N ASP A 154 -27.48 -21.93 -16.41
CA ASP A 154 -27.05 -22.61 -17.64
C ASP A 154 -26.60 -21.65 -18.74
N ASP A 155 -27.18 -20.44 -18.78
CA ASP A 155 -26.94 -19.42 -19.81
C ASP A 155 -26.94 -18.02 -19.20
N ILE A 156 -25.89 -17.27 -19.45
CA ILE A 156 -25.70 -15.87 -19.04
C ILE A 156 -25.52 -14.93 -20.22
N SER A 157 -25.66 -15.44 -21.44
CA SER A 157 -25.52 -14.66 -22.67
C SER A 157 -26.59 -13.55 -22.74
N ASP A 158 -26.18 -12.41 -23.26
CA ASP A 158 -27.04 -11.23 -23.41
C ASP A 158 -27.64 -10.69 -22.09
N LYS A 159 -27.07 -11.04 -20.92
CA LYS A 159 -27.51 -10.57 -19.60
C LYS A 159 -26.51 -9.59 -18.97
N ILE A 160 -27.00 -8.73 -18.07
CA ILE A 160 -26.16 -8.04 -17.09
C ILE A 160 -26.07 -8.97 -15.87
N VAL A 161 -24.89 -9.52 -15.63
CA VAL A 161 -24.70 -10.57 -14.61
C VAL A 161 -24.26 -9.95 -13.30
N VAL A 162 -24.96 -10.29 -12.22
CA VAL A 162 -24.65 -9.85 -10.87
C VAL A 162 -23.87 -10.96 -10.14
N PHE A 163 -22.60 -10.74 -9.87
CA PHE A 163 -21.74 -11.61 -9.07
C PHE A 163 -21.64 -11.06 -7.65
N LYS A 164 -21.74 -11.95 -6.67
CA LYS A 164 -21.48 -11.60 -5.27
C LYS A 164 -20.23 -12.33 -4.80
N THR A 165 -19.29 -11.58 -4.22
CA THR A 165 -18.12 -12.15 -3.56
C THR A 165 -18.50 -12.84 -2.27
N VAL A 166 -17.69 -13.81 -1.86
CA VAL A 166 -17.88 -14.57 -0.61
C VAL A 166 -16.81 -14.15 0.39
N VAL A 167 -17.24 -13.85 1.61
CA VAL A 167 -16.32 -13.60 2.72
C VAL A 167 -16.02 -14.93 3.40
N ASP A 168 -14.81 -15.46 3.18
CA ASP A 168 -14.32 -16.66 3.85
C ASP A 168 -13.57 -16.27 5.14
N ARG A 169 -14.27 -16.36 6.27
CA ARG A 169 -13.70 -16.01 7.59
C ARG A 169 -12.49 -16.87 7.95
N ALA A 170 -12.48 -18.16 7.59
CA ALA A 170 -11.34 -19.03 7.88
C ALA A 170 -10.10 -18.63 7.06
N LEU A 171 -10.32 -18.13 5.84
CA LEU A 171 -9.25 -17.58 5.03
C LEU A 171 -8.75 -16.23 5.59
N ILE A 172 -9.66 -15.36 6.04
CA ILE A 172 -9.31 -14.10 6.72
C ILE A 172 -8.45 -14.38 7.95
N GLU A 173 -8.90 -15.25 8.83
CA GLU A 173 -8.17 -15.65 10.04
C GLU A 173 -6.75 -16.14 9.72
N ARG A 174 -6.63 -17.00 8.72
CA ARG A 174 -5.33 -17.51 8.29
C ARG A 174 -4.40 -16.41 7.74
N PHE A 175 -4.94 -15.43 7.02
CA PHE A 175 -4.17 -14.30 6.52
C PHE A 175 -3.80 -13.29 7.60
N SER A 176 -4.73 -12.99 8.50
CA SER A 176 -4.57 -11.93 9.50
C SER A 176 -3.76 -12.40 10.71
N ASN A 177 -4.06 -13.61 11.19
CA ASN A 177 -3.48 -14.18 12.43
C ASN A 177 -2.38 -15.21 12.15
N GLY A 178 -1.81 -15.23 10.94
CA GLY A 178 -0.67 -16.11 10.63
C GLY A 178 0.49 -15.91 11.61
N ASP A 179 1.28 -16.96 11.82
CA ASP A 179 2.39 -16.94 12.78
C ASP A 179 3.34 -15.76 12.58
N TYR A 180 3.75 -15.17 13.68
CA TYR A 180 4.76 -14.11 13.74
C TYR A 180 5.82 -14.47 14.77
N GLU A 181 7.04 -14.00 14.58
CA GLU A 181 8.15 -14.18 15.51
C GLU A 181 8.10 -13.17 16.66
N TYR A 182 7.54 -11.99 16.37
CA TYR A 182 7.46 -10.90 17.32
C TYR A 182 6.25 -10.00 17.01
N ARG A 183 5.64 -9.48 18.06
CA ARG A 183 4.63 -8.43 18.01
C ARG A 183 5.08 -7.33 18.96
N SER A 184 5.11 -6.07 18.49
CA SER A 184 5.43 -4.96 19.38
C SER A 184 4.36 -4.80 20.45
N SER A 185 4.81 -4.65 21.70
CA SER A 185 3.94 -4.50 22.86
C SER A 185 3.77 -3.05 23.28
N PHE A 186 3.92 -2.10 22.36
CA PHE A 186 3.78 -0.68 22.65
C PHE A 186 2.30 -0.30 22.89
N GLU A 187 1.69 -0.94 23.88
CA GLU A 187 0.36 -0.58 24.41
C GLU A 187 0.34 0.81 25.06
N SER A 188 1.52 1.38 25.27
CA SER A 188 1.72 2.59 26.06
C SER A 188 1.91 3.87 25.23
N PHE A 189 1.56 3.86 23.94
CA PHE A 189 1.50 5.09 23.17
C PHE A 189 0.14 5.77 23.36
N PRO A 190 0.03 6.81 24.22
CA PRO A 190 -1.23 7.49 24.47
C PRO A 190 -1.85 8.10 23.20
N GLU A 191 -1.01 8.41 22.20
CA GLU A 191 -1.44 8.99 20.93
C GLU A 191 -2.25 8.03 20.06
N TYR A 192 -2.09 6.72 20.22
CA TYR A 192 -2.81 5.72 19.43
C TYR A 192 -3.97 5.06 20.15
N GLY A 193 -4.23 5.44 21.40
CA GLY A 193 -5.46 5.24 22.18
C GLY A 193 -5.84 3.81 22.54
N GLN A 194 -5.93 2.91 21.60
CA GLN A 194 -6.48 1.57 21.83
C GLN A 194 -5.42 0.47 21.59
N PRO A 195 -5.40 -0.59 22.42
CA PRO A 195 -4.52 -1.71 22.21
C PRO A 195 -4.86 -2.43 20.89
N ILE A 196 -3.84 -2.99 20.24
CA ILE A 196 -4.03 -3.83 19.07
C ILE A 196 -4.84 -5.06 19.50
N PRO A 197 -5.89 -5.45 18.75
CA PRO A 197 -6.65 -6.65 19.05
C PRO A 197 -5.73 -7.88 18.98
N ASP A 198 -5.96 -8.86 19.85
CA ASP A 198 -5.26 -10.14 19.75
C ASP A 198 -5.68 -10.92 18.50
N ASP A 199 -6.92 -10.74 18.06
CA ASP A 199 -7.47 -11.30 16.84
C ASP A 199 -7.58 -10.21 15.76
N LEU A 200 -6.82 -10.38 14.68
CA LEU A 200 -6.81 -9.48 13.52
C LEU A 200 -7.89 -9.83 12.48
N THR A 201 -8.70 -10.86 12.74
CA THR A 201 -9.73 -11.34 11.79
C THR A 201 -10.77 -10.26 11.49
N ASP A 202 -11.02 -9.37 12.44
CA ASP A 202 -11.97 -8.27 12.27
C ASP A 202 -11.38 -7.05 11.55
N LEU A 203 -10.09 -7.06 11.18
CA LEU A 203 -9.51 -6.02 10.36
C LEU A 203 -10.06 -6.11 8.94
N GLN A 204 -10.72 -5.07 8.51
CA GLN A 204 -11.47 -5.02 7.26
C GLN A 204 -10.61 -5.14 6.00
N SER A 205 -9.34 -4.75 6.09
CA SER A 205 -8.36 -4.87 5.01
C SER A 205 -8.31 -6.28 4.42
N SER A 206 -8.24 -7.28 5.28
CA SER A 206 -8.17 -8.69 4.85
C SER A 206 -9.46 -9.11 4.14
N SER A 207 -10.62 -8.64 4.63
CA SER A 207 -11.91 -8.94 4.00
C SER A 207 -12.01 -8.38 2.57
N ILE A 208 -11.67 -7.11 2.36
CA ILE A 208 -11.73 -6.46 1.04
C ILE A 208 -10.76 -7.13 0.07
N PHE A 209 -9.50 -7.33 0.45
CA PHE A 209 -8.50 -7.99 -0.38
C PHE A 209 -8.97 -9.38 -0.84
N LEU A 210 -9.48 -10.20 0.09
CA LEU A 210 -9.94 -11.56 -0.21
C LEU A 210 -11.21 -11.59 -1.07
N GLN A 211 -12.00 -10.54 -1.05
CA GLN A 211 -13.11 -10.37 -1.97
C GLN A 211 -12.62 -9.97 -3.37
N LEU A 212 -11.69 -9.01 -3.46
CA LEU A 212 -11.16 -8.53 -4.73
C LEU A 212 -10.43 -9.61 -5.53
N ILE A 213 -9.72 -10.52 -4.90
CA ILE A 213 -9.03 -11.63 -5.59
C ILE A 213 -9.98 -12.63 -6.27
N GLN A 214 -11.29 -12.59 -5.97
CA GLN A 214 -12.31 -13.41 -6.64
C GLN A 214 -12.77 -12.78 -7.96
N VAL A 215 -12.66 -11.47 -8.10
CA VAL A 215 -13.19 -10.72 -9.26
C VAL A 215 -12.60 -11.19 -10.61
N PRO A 216 -11.29 -11.49 -10.76
CA PRO A 216 -10.76 -12.01 -12.01
C PRO A 216 -11.45 -13.30 -12.50
N ALA A 217 -11.85 -14.18 -11.59
CA ALA A 217 -12.60 -15.39 -11.96
C ALA A 217 -14.01 -15.04 -12.46
N PHE A 218 -14.68 -14.07 -11.86
CA PHE A 218 -16.00 -13.60 -12.31
C PHE A 218 -15.92 -12.90 -13.67
N ILE A 219 -14.87 -12.11 -13.91
CA ILE A 219 -14.60 -11.50 -15.22
C ILE A 219 -14.46 -12.59 -16.30
N ASP A 220 -13.71 -13.65 -16.01
CA ASP A 220 -13.52 -14.78 -16.94
C ASP A 220 -14.86 -15.49 -17.24
N ILE A 221 -15.68 -15.73 -16.22
CA ILE A 221 -17.02 -16.31 -16.37
C ILE A 221 -17.90 -15.40 -17.23
N ALA A 222 -17.98 -14.11 -16.93
CA ALA A 222 -18.79 -13.16 -17.67
C ALA A 222 -18.39 -13.07 -19.16
N THR A 223 -17.08 -12.97 -19.41
CA THR A 223 -16.52 -12.87 -20.77
C THR A 223 -16.79 -14.12 -21.58
N ARG A 224 -16.49 -15.30 -21.03
CA ARG A 224 -16.72 -16.58 -21.74
C ARG A 224 -18.19 -16.92 -21.93
N GLY A 225 -19.03 -16.50 -20.97
CA GLY A 225 -20.47 -16.75 -21.03
C GLY A 225 -21.25 -15.77 -21.93
N GLY A 226 -20.59 -14.76 -22.51
CA GLY A 226 -21.23 -13.79 -23.39
C GLY A 226 -22.15 -12.79 -22.64
N ALA A 227 -21.86 -12.53 -21.36
CA ALA A 227 -22.55 -11.47 -20.62
C ALA A 227 -22.30 -10.10 -21.27
N VAL A 228 -23.35 -9.27 -21.40
CA VAL A 228 -23.21 -7.93 -21.98
C VAL A 228 -22.65 -6.91 -21.00
N ALA A 229 -22.74 -7.18 -19.70
CA ALA A 229 -22.10 -6.42 -18.63
C ALA A 229 -22.02 -7.24 -17.34
N ALA A 230 -21.21 -6.81 -16.36
CA ALA A 230 -21.06 -7.43 -15.07
C ALA A 230 -21.18 -6.44 -13.92
N LEU A 231 -21.81 -6.86 -12.82
CA LEU A 231 -21.87 -6.14 -11.56
C LEU A 231 -21.17 -6.99 -10.48
N PHE A 232 -20.19 -6.40 -9.80
CA PHE A 232 -19.46 -7.06 -8.72
C PHE A 232 -19.91 -6.50 -7.37
N VAL A 233 -20.62 -7.32 -6.60
CA VAL A 233 -21.11 -6.96 -5.27
C VAL A 233 -20.11 -7.42 -4.22
N LEU A 234 -19.54 -6.48 -3.47
CA LEU A 234 -18.71 -6.76 -2.33
C LEU A 234 -19.49 -6.59 -1.02
N ASP A 235 -19.17 -7.41 -0.04
CA ASP A 235 -19.75 -7.30 1.30
C ASP A 235 -18.98 -6.26 2.12
N ALA A 236 -19.16 -5.01 1.75
CA ALA A 236 -18.57 -3.84 2.40
C ALA A 236 -19.53 -2.65 2.29
N GLY A 237 -19.47 -1.75 3.26
CA GLY A 237 -20.30 -0.54 3.31
C GLY A 237 -19.88 0.50 2.28
N ARG A 238 -20.76 1.48 2.07
CA ARG A 238 -20.58 2.53 1.07
C ARG A 238 -19.28 3.30 1.24
N ASP A 239 -19.01 3.83 2.43
CA ASP A 239 -17.85 4.70 2.66
C ASP A 239 -16.52 3.97 2.51
N LEU A 240 -16.50 2.66 2.74
CA LEU A 240 -15.33 1.82 2.48
C LEU A 240 -15.14 1.55 0.99
N MET A 241 -16.25 1.47 0.24
CA MET A 241 -16.26 1.14 -1.19
C MET A 241 -16.15 2.36 -2.10
N ALA A 242 -16.39 3.58 -1.61
CA ALA A 242 -16.43 4.80 -2.40
C ALA A 242 -15.10 5.07 -3.13
N GLY A 243 -15.11 4.96 -4.45
CA GLY A 243 -13.91 5.08 -5.27
C GLY A 243 -12.95 3.88 -5.18
N MET A 244 -13.44 2.71 -4.74
CA MET A 244 -12.60 1.52 -4.61
C MET A 244 -12.03 1.10 -5.97
N TYR A 245 -10.73 0.84 -6.00
CA TYR A 245 -10.02 0.47 -7.21
C TYR A 245 -9.90 -1.05 -7.38
N THR A 246 -9.99 -1.49 -8.62
CA THR A 246 -9.91 -2.92 -8.97
C THR A 246 -8.52 -3.47 -8.73
N PHE A 247 -8.44 -4.67 -8.19
CA PHE A 247 -7.20 -5.45 -8.19
C PHE A 247 -6.71 -5.67 -9.63
N PRO A 248 -5.39 -5.76 -9.88
CA PRO A 248 -4.85 -5.96 -11.22
C PRO A 248 -5.48 -7.14 -11.94
N VAL A 249 -6.00 -6.90 -13.14
CA VAL A 249 -6.54 -7.94 -14.02
C VAL A 249 -5.54 -8.24 -15.14
N PRO A 250 -5.56 -9.47 -15.71
CA PRO A 250 -4.56 -9.88 -16.71
C PRO A 250 -4.56 -9.07 -18.01
N GLY A 251 -5.61 -8.29 -18.26
CA GLY A 251 -5.73 -7.49 -19.48
C GLY A 251 -7.01 -6.68 -19.51
N ILE A 252 -7.25 -5.95 -20.61
CA ILE A 252 -8.53 -5.29 -20.88
C ILE A 252 -9.51 -6.39 -21.32
N TYR A 253 -10.71 -6.40 -20.74
CA TYR A 253 -11.78 -7.37 -21.03
C TYR A 253 -13.03 -6.69 -21.59
N ASP A 254 -13.82 -7.45 -22.35
CA ASP A 254 -14.90 -6.86 -23.18
C ASP A 254 -16.15 -6.44 -22.39
N ALA A 255 -16.52 -7.18 -21.33
CA ALA A 255 -17.73 -6.90 -20.58
C ALA A 255 -17.57 -5.65 -19.70
N PRO A 256 -18.27 -4.52 -19.97
CA PRO A 256 -18.27 -3.38 -19.07
C PRO A 256 -18.75 -3.78 -17.69
N SER A 257 -18.12 -3.23 -16.64
CA SER A 257 -18.44 -3.64 -15.29
C SER A 257 -18.43 -2.51 -14.27
N LEU A 258 -19.21 -2.69 -13.19
CA LEU A 258 -19.32 -1.76 -12.08
C LEU A 258 -19.22 -2.51 -10.75
N TYR A 259 -18.71 -1.82 -9.71
CA TYR A 259 -18.70 -2.30 -8.34
C TYR A 259 -19.85 -1.72 -7.54
N LEU A 260 -20.48 -2.58 -6.74
CA LEU A 260 -21.56 -2.23 -5.83
C LEU A 260 -21.17 -2.56 -4.40
N ASP A 261 -21.50 -1.67 -3.48
CA ASP A 261 -21.45 -1.93 -2.04
C ASP A 261 -22.50 -2.96 -1.60
N ARG A 262 -22.49 -3.32 -0.33
CA ARG A 262 -23.44 -4.28 0.28
C ARG A 262 -24.90 -3.86 0.07
N THR A 263 -25.21 -2.59 0.23
CA THR A 263 -26.58 -2.06 0.19
C THR A 263 -27.11 -1.98 -1.26
N ALA A 264 -26.38 -1.39 -2.17
CA ALA A 264 -26.73 -1.34 -3.60
C ALA A 264 -26.74 -2.74 -4.22
N GLY A 265 -25.77 -3.57 -3.84
CA GLY A 265 -25.66 -4.96 -4.29
C GLY A 265 -26.86 -5.82 -3.88
N LYS A 266 -27.38 -5.66 -2.65
CA LYS A 266 -28.61 -6.33 -2.20
C LYS A 266 -29.79 -5.98 -3.10
N LYS A 267 -29.98 -4.70 -3.41
CA LYS A 267 -31.06 -4.24 -4.32
C LYS A 267 -30.89 -4.83 -5.72
N ALA A 268 -29.66 -4.84 -6.27
CA ALA A 268 -29.40 -5.40 -7.58
C ALA A 268 -29.68 -6.92 -7.63
N ILE A 269 -29.32 -7.68 -6.60
CA ILE A 269 -29.61 -9.11 -6.48
C ILE A 269 -31.13 -9.38 -6.38
N GLU A 270 -31.84 -8.61 -5.58
CA GLU A 270 -33.30 -8.72 -5.46
C GLU A 270 -34.00 -8.42 -6.80
N ALA A 271 -33.56 -7.38 -7.51
CA ALA A 271 -34.05 -7.05 -8.85
C ALA A 271 -33.74 -8.16 -9.87
N ALA A 272 -32.53 -8.72 -9.85
CA ALA A 272 -32.16 -9.84 -10.71
C ALA A 272 -33.06 -11.07 -10.48
N ARG A 273 -33.38 -11.40 -9.23
CA ARG A 273 -34.28 -12.52 -8.89
C ARG A 273 -35.72 -12.30 -9.36
N SER A 274 -36.12 -11.05 -9.57
CA SER A 274 -37.45 -10.69 -10.12
C SER A 274 -37.47 -10.58 -11.64
N GLY A 275 -36.35 -10.78 -12.34
CA GLY A 275 -36.24 -10.62 -13.78
C GLY A 275 -36.26 -9.17 -14.25
N ALA A 276 -35.85 -8.24 -13.40
CA ALA A 276 -35.80 -6.82 -13.73
C ALA A 276 -34.76 -6.54 -14.82
N HIS A 277 -34.96 -5.48 -15.59
CA HIS A 277 -33.98 -4.94 -16.53
C HIS A 277 -33.17 -3.83 -15.87
N ALA A 278 -31.90 -3.74 -16.26
CA ALA A 278 -31.04 -2.62 -15.88
C ALA A 278 -30.38 -1.98 -17.10
N THR A 279 -30.04 -0.72 -16.96
CA THR A 279 -29.19 0.00 -17.90
C THR A 279 -27.87 0.32 -17.18
N LEU A 280 -26.78 -0.23 -17.66
CA LEU A 280 -25.43 0.04 -17.19
C LEU A 280 -24.75 0.98 -18.20
N THR A 281 -24.24 2.09 -17.72
CA THR A 281 -23.41 3.00 -18.51
C THR A 281 -21.97 2.95 -17.96
N LEU A 282 -21.02 2.79 -18.86
CA LEU A 282 -19.60 2.96 -18.58
C LEU A 282 -18.92 3.48 -19.85
N GLU A 283 -18.58 4.74 -19.84
CA GLU A 283 -17.80 5.37 -20.92
C GLU A 283 -16.33 5.29 -20.56
N ALA A 284 -15.57 4.52 -21.30
CA ALA A 284 -14.16 4.37 -21.09
C ALA A 284 -13.40 4.55 -22.41
N THR A 285 -12.18 5.01 -22.30
CA THR A 285 -11.29 5.23 -23.44
C THR A 285 -9.98 4.49 -23.22
N THR A 286 -9.47 3.89 -24.30
CA THR A 286 -8.14 3.27 -24.30
C THR A 286 -7.24 4.07 -25.21
N SER A 287 -6.08 4.49 -24.72
CA SER A 287 -5.10 5.28 -25.46
C SER A 287 -3.68 4.80 -25.18
N THR A 288 -2.78 4.96 -26.16
CA THR A 288 -1.36 4.68 -25.93
C THR A 288 -0.78 5.71 -24.97
N SER A 289 -0.18 5.23 -23.88
CA SER A 289 0.52 6.03 -22.89
C SER A 289 1.94 5.51 -22.69
N THR A 290 2.77 6.31 -22.05
CA THR A 290 4.15 5.96 -21.71
C THR A 290 4.35 6.10 -20.22
N ALA A 291 5.01 5.11 -19.65
CA ALA A 291 5.46 5.12 -18.27
C ALA A 291 6.93 4.70 -18.19
N TYR A 292 7.50 4.71 -17.00
CA TYR A 292 8.87 4.29 -16.78
C TYR A 292 9.09 3.73 -15.39
N GLN A 293 10.07 2.86 -15.27
CA GLN A 293 10.72 2.46 -14.04
C GLN A 293 11.88 3.42 -13.79
N LEU A 294 12.04 3.88 -12.56
CA LEU A 294 13.12 4.76 -12.16
C LEU A 294 14.14 3.99 -11.34
N ILE A 295 15.41 4.07 -11.74
CA ILE A 295 16.54 3.48 -11.02
C ILE A 295 17.57 4.59 -10.80
N GLY A 296 18.13 4.67 -9.58
CA GLY A 296 19.19 5.61 -9.25
C GLY A 296 20.01 5.11 -8.06
N TYR A 297 21.16 5.75 -7.80
CA TYR A 297 22.11 5.27 -6.80
C TYR A 297 22.52 6.36 -5.82
N LEU A 298 22.42 6.10 -4.52
CA LEU A 298 23.12 6.90 -3.53
C LEU A 298 24.49 6.23 -3.27
N PRO A 299 25.61 6.82 -3.76
CA PRO A 299 26.90 6.17 -3.79
C PRO A 299 27.42 5.74 -2.42
N GLY A 300 27.88 4.50 -2.32
CA GLY A 300 28.71 3.99 -1.23
C GLY A 300 30.20 4.25 -1.47
N SER A 301 31.03 3.79 -0.54
CA SER A 301 32.49 3.99 -0.58
C SER A 301 33.18 3.31 -1.77
N LYS A 302 32.54 2.31 -2.37
CA LYS A 302 33.08 1.54 -3.49
C LYS A 302 32.32 1.77 -4.82
N TYR A 303 31.42 2.76 -4.84
CA TYR A 303 30.60 3.05 -6.01
C TYR A 303 31.42 3.19 -7.29
N GLY A 304 30.94 2.56 -8.36
CA GLY A 304 31.60 2.56 -9.67
C GLY A 304 32.82 1.66 -9.77
N THR A 305 33.09 0.81 -8.79
CA THR A 305 34.14 -0.21 -8.84
C THR A 305 33.55 -1.62 -8.95
N PRO A 306 34.32 -2.63 -9.40
CA PRO A 306 33.84 -4.02 -9.40
C PRO A 306 33.53 -4.61 -8.03
N ALA A 307 33.88 -3.93 -6.93
CA ALA A 307 33.63 -4.34 -5.56
C ALA A 307 32.43 -3.58 -4.93
N ASP A 308 31.63 -2.90 -5.75
CA ASP A 308 30.44 -2.20 -5.30
C ASP A 308 29.31 -3.18 -5.00
N GLU A 309 29.03 -3.36 -3.73
CA GLU A 309 27.86 -4.09 -3.23
C GLU A 309 26.70 -3.12 -3.03
N GLN A 310 25.48 -3.56 -3.37
CA GLN A 310 24.31 -2.69 -3.39
C GLN A 310 23.20 -3.23 -2.48
N ILE A 311 22.52 -2.31 -1.77
CA ILE A 311 21.25 -2.57 -1.10
C ILE A 311 20.14 -1.93 -1.92
N GLN A 312 19.22 -2.74 -2.42
CA GLN A 312 18.09 -2.24 -3.19
C GLN A 312 16.95 -1.81 -2.27
N LEU A 313 16.51 -0.56 -2.44
CA LEU A 313 15.27 -0.03 -1.86
C LEU A 313 14.21 -0.03 -2.95
N THR A 314 13.12 -0.78 -2.75
CA THR A 314 12.14 -1.04 -3.81
C THR A 314 10.72 -0.75 -3.38
N THR A 315 9.94 -0.17 -4.29
CA THR A 315 8.49 0.03 -4.17
C THR A 315 7.84 0.21 -5.54
N HIS A 316 6.50 0.20 -5.57
CA HIS A 316 5.74 0.67 -6.72
C HIS A 316 5.33 2.15 -6.54
N THR A 317 4.96 2.81 -7.64
CA THR A 317 4.60 4.24 -7.69
C THR A 317 3.21 4.50 -8.20
N ASP A 318 2.42 3.48 -8.44
CA ASP A 318 1.05 3.57 -8.92
C ASP A 318 0.08 3.02 -7.86
N GLY A 319 -0.98 3.77 -7.58
CA GLY A 319 -1.97 3.38 -6.59
C GLY A 319 -3.11 4.37 -6.44
N PRO A 320 -4.26 3.92 -5.87
CA PRO A 320 -5.47 4.72 -5.80
C PRO A 320 -5.49 5.74 -4.66
N SER A 321 -4.71 5.57 -3.60
CA SER A 321 -4.90 6.32 -2.36
C SER A 321 -3.64 7.03 -1.87
N ILE A 322 -3.79 7.77 -0.76
CA ILE A 322 -2.69 8.50 -0.12
C ILE A 322 -1.52 7.61 0.29
N SER A 323 -1.77 6.38 0.70
CA SER A 323 -0.74 5.48 1.25
C SER A 323 -0.55 4.18 0.48
N GLN A 324 -1.31 3.92 -0.58
CA GLN A 324 -1.16 2.68 -1.36
C GLN A 324 0.23 2.57 -2.03
N ASP A 325 0.72 3.65 -2.58
CA ASP A 325 1.97 3.76 -3.31
C ASP A 325 2.98 4.72 -2.65
N ASN A 326 2.79 5.08 -1.38
CA ASN A 326 3.65 6.02 -0.67
C ASN A 326 4.99 5.42 -0.21
N GLY A 327 5.26 4.16 -0.52
CA GLY A 327 6.58 3.56 -0.31
C GLY A 327 7.72 4.36 -0.94
N ALA A 328 7.45 5.09 -2.06
CA ALA A 328 8.42 6.00 -2.66
C ALA A 328 8.83 7.13 -1.71
N PHE A 329 7.92 7.65 -0.88
CA PHE A 329 8.27 8.60 0.17
C PHE A 329 9.01 7.93 1.34
N GLY A 330 8.71 6.65 1.63
CA GLY A 330 9.50 5.86 2.56
C GLY A 330 10.96 5.76 2.11
N ILE A 331 11.18 5.41 0.84
CA ILE A 331 12.51 5.38 0.22
C ILE A 331 13.18 6.76 0.28
N LEU A 332 12.45 7.81 -0.09
CA LEU A 332 12.96 9.18 -0.06
C LEU A 332 13.39 9.59 1.35
N GLY A 333 12.62 9.21 2.40
CA GLY A 333 12.98 9.44 3.79
C GLY A 333 14.24 8.71 4.22
N VAL A 334 14.42 7.44 3.81
CA VAL A 334 15.64 6.67 4.05
C VAL A 334 16.83 7.28 3.32
N ILE A 335 16.69 7.65 2.04
CA ILE A 335 17.75 8.31 1.26
C ILE A 335 18.14 9.64 1.88
N LYS A 336 17.18 10.47 2.30
CA LYS A 336 17.43 11.71 3.02
C LYS A 336 18.27 11.49 4.28
N TYR A 337 17.93 10.48 5.08
CA TYR A 337 18.71 10.09 6.27
C TYR A 337 20.14 9.67 5.88
N MET A 338 20.27 8.72 4.98
CA MET A 338 21.54 8.13 4.56
C MET A 338 22.45 9.12 3.83
N SER A 339 21.89 10.14 3.18
CA SER A 339 22.66 11.20 2.52
C SER A 339 23.48 12.05 3.49
N LYS A 340 23.09 12.11 4.77
CA LYS A 340 23.83 12.81 5.83
C LYS A 340 25.06 12.06 6.29
N ILE A 341 25.16 10.77 6.00
CA ILE A 341 26.35 9.94 6.25
C ILE A 341 27.32 10.17 5.09
N PRO A 342 28.58 10.53 5.33
CA PRO A 342 29.56 10.72 4.25
C PRO A 342 29.69 9.47 3.36
N GLN A 343 29.86 9.64 2.05
CA GLN A 343 29.99 8.53 1.10
C GLN A 343 31.06 7.52 1.52
N ALA A 344 32.22 7.99 1.99
CA ALA A 344 33.32 7.13 2.45
C ALA A 344 32.95 6.26 3.66
N ALA A 345 31.92 6.62 4.41
CA ALA A 345 31.42 5.91 5.58
C ALA A 345 30.19 5.03 5.27
N ARG A 346 29.69 5.04 4.04
CA ARG A 346 28.66 4.11 3.56
C ARG A 346 29.33 2.91 2.90
N PRO A 347 29.39 1.73 3.55
CA PRO A 347 30.12 0.56 3.01
C PRO A 347 29.55 0.04 1.69
N ARG A 348 28.22 0.20 1.48
CA ARG A 348 27.47 -0.25 0.32
C ARG A 348 26.71 0.90 -0.33
N THR A 349 26.45 0.79 -1.61
CA THR A 349 25.61 1.72 -2.39
C THR A 349 24.16 1.42 -2.12
N LEU A 350 23.28 2.44 -2.04
CA LEU A 350 21.84 2.25 -2.08
C LEU A 350 21.37 2.39 -3.53
N MET A 351 20.72 1.36 -4.03
CA MET A 351 20.02 1.35 -5.30
C MET A 351 18.55 1.65 -5.06
N VAL A 352 18.05 2.75 -5.59
CA VAL A 352 16.61 3.06 -5.61
C VAL A 352 15.99 2.38 -6.82
N PHE A 353 14.89 1.66 -6.59
CA PHE A 353 14.15 0.96 -7.64
C PHE A 353 12.65 1.23 -7.49
N LEU A 354 12.10 2.11 -8.34
CA LEU A 354 10.70 2.49 -8.35
C LEU A 354 10.03 1.96 -9.61
N ASP A 355 9.02 1.11 -9.45
CA ASP A 355 8.28 0.55 -10.58
C ASP A 355 6.84 1.10 -10.63
N SER A 356 6.26 1.24 -11.81
CA SER A 356 4.91 1.79 -11.99
C SER A 356 3.97 0.80 -12.69
N ARG A 357 4.19 -0.49 -12.49
CA ARG A 357 3.41 -1.56 -13.13
C ARG A 357 2.53 -2.34 -12.15
N HIS A 358 2.24 -1.83 -10.96
CA HIS A 358 1.49 -2.60 -9.95
C HIS A 358 0.00 -2.71 -10.29
N PHE A 359 -0.62 -1.62 -10.75
CA PHE A 359 -2.04 -1.57 -11.13
C PHE A 359 -2.28 -1.56 -12.65
N MET A 360 -1.30 -1.92 -13.45
CA MET A 360 -1.46 -2.05 -14.89
C MET A 360 -2.02 -3.42 -15.28
N PRO A 361 -2.87 -3.51 -16.31
CA PRO A 361 -3.26 -4.81 -16.85
C PRO A 361 -2.10 -5.47 -17.60
N GLY A 362 -1.96 -6.78 -17.42
CA GLY A 362 -0.98 -7.59 -18.15
C GLY A 362 -0.09 -8.45 -17.27
N ALA A 363 0.47 -9.50 -17.85
CA ALA A 363 1.26 -10.49 -17.14
C ALA A 363 2.61 -9.96 -16.58
N GLU A 364 3.15 -8.90 -17.16
CA GLU A 364 4.44 -8.32 -16.74
C GLU A 364 4.34 -7.51 -15.44
N GLN A 365 3.15 -7.11 -15.08
CA GLN A 365 2.84 -6.19 -14.03
C GLN A 365 3.26 -6.69 -12.64
N ALA A 366 2.80 -7.88 -12.27
CA ALA A 366 3.07 -8.46 -10.97
C ALA A 366 4.52 -8.95 -10.79
N PHE A 367 5.29 -8.99 -11.87
CA PHE A 367 6.63 -9.58 -11.95
C PHE A 367 7.71 -8.61 -12.45
N ALA A 368 7.41 -7.31 -12.42
CA ALA A 368 8.31 -6.28 -12.93
C ALA A 368 9.72 -6.36 -12.34
N GLU A 369 9.83 -6.56 -11.04
CA GLU A 369 11.10 -6.70 -10.32
C GLU A 369 11.79 -8.01 -10.69
N GLN A 370 11.06 -9.14 -10.71
CA GLN A 370 11.60 -10.44 -11.11
C GLN A 370 12.09 -10.43 -12.56
N ASP A 371 11.31 -9.84 -13.46
CA ASP A 371 11.69 -9.70 -14.87
C ASP A 371 12.97 -8.87 -15.03
N TRP A 372 13.11 -7.77 -14.27
CA TRP A 372 14.32 -6.97 -14.28
C TRP A 372 15.54 -7.79 -13.81
N PHE A 373 15.41 -8.59 -12.75
CA PHE A 373 16.48 -9.46 -12.25
C PHE A 373 16.92 -10.50 -13.27
N VAL A 374 15.98 -11.07 -14.01
CA VAL A 374 16.27 -12.04 -15.08
C VAL A 374 17.00 -11.39 -16.25
N ARG A 375 16.59 -10.18 -16.63
CA ARG A 375 17.19 -9.45 -17.77
C ARG A 375 18.52 -8.76 -17.46
N ASN A 376 18.81 -8.51 -16.19
CA ASN A 376 19.99 -7.78 -15.73
C ASN A 376 20.83 -8.58 -14.73
N PRO A 377 21.34 -9.78 -15.07
CA PRO A 377 22.00 -10.66 -14.12
C PRO A 377 23.25 -10.03 -13.48
N ASP A 378 24.05 -9.27 -14.24
CA ASP A 378 25.26 -8.65 -13.72
C ASP A 378 24.93 -7.56 -12.68
N ALA A 379 23.91 -6.75 -12.92
CA ALA A 379 23.43 -5.74 -11.96
C ALA A 379 22.81 -6.40 -10.73
N ARG A 380 21.99 -7.45 -10.94
CA ARG A 380 21.41 -8.24 -9.85
C ARG A 380 22.49 -8.84 -8.94
N ASP A 381 23.57 -9.37 -9.50
CA ASP A 381 24.65 -10.03 -8.74
C ASP A 381 25.41 -9.05 -7.83
N SER A 382 25.28 -7.74 -8.08
CA SER A 382 25.76 -6.67 -7.18
C SER A 382 24.80 -6.38 -6.01
N ILE A 383 23.55 -6.85 -6.07
CA ILE A 383 22.55 -6.63 -5.02
C ILE A 383 22.73 -7.69 -3.94
N VAL A 384 23.13 -7.25 -2.76
CA VAL A 384 23.44 -8.12 -1.61
C VAL A 384 22.41 -8.03 -0.49
N GLY A 385 21.43 -7.13 -0.62
CA GLY A 385 20.32 -6.98 0.31
C GLY A 385 19.18 -6.19 -0.33
N MET A 386 17.95 -6.37 0.15
CA MET A 386 16.78 -5.65 -0.36
C MET A 386 15.88 -5.19 0.77
N ILE A 387 15.21 -4.05 0.56
CA ILE A 387 14.14 -3.56 1.42
C ILE A 387 12.96 -3.12 0.57
N GLY A 388 11.82 -3.79 0.74
CA GLY A 388 10.53 -3.39 0.17
C GLY A 388 9.75 -2.49 1.12
N MET A 389 9.05 -1.50 0.59
CA MET A 389 8.27 -0.54 1.40
C MET A 389 6.95 -0.25 0.72
N GLU A 390 5.85 -0.40 1.48
CA GLU A 390 4.49 -0.11 0.98
C GLU A 390 3.58 0.29 2.13
N HIS A 391 2.54 1.06 1.85
CA HIS A 391 1.39 1.30 2.73
C HIS A 391 1.77 1.87 4.09
N LEU A 392 2.48 2.99 4.10
CA LEU A 392 2.99 3.61 5.32
C LEU A 392 2.05 4.68 5.88
N GLY A 393 2.06 4.89 7.21
CA GLY A 393 1.32 5.96 7.89
C GLY A 393 -0.20 5.77 7.89
N GLN A 394 -0.70 4.55 8.04
CA GLN A 394 -2.13 4.25 7.93
C GLN A 394 -2.86 4.28 9.27
N ILE A 395 -3.83 5.19 9.41
CA ILE A 395 -4.82 5.18 10.50
C ILE A 395 -5.82 4.03 10.26
N GLU A 396 -6.24 3.34 11.30
CA GLU A 396 -7.24 2.28 11.19
C GLU A 396 -8.66 2.86 11.19
N PHE A 397 -9.45 2.39 10.22
CA PHE A 397 -10.88 2.66 10.13
C PHE A 397 -11.66 1.36 10.22
N VAL A 398 -12.86 1.43 10.83
CA VAL A 398 -13.79 0.31 10.97
C VAL A 398 -15.16 0.69 10.43
N GLU A 399 -15.88 -0.30 9.91
CA GLU A 399 -17.26 -0.08 9.43
C GLU A 399 -18.26 -0.06 10.60
N ASP A 400 -19.21 0.88 10.51
CA ASP A 400 -20.47 0.87 11.25
C ASP A 400 -21.62 0.99 10.24
N GLY A 401 -22.12 -0.14 9.77
CA GLY A 401 -23.07 -0.20 8.66
C GLY A 401 -22.48 0.24 7.33
N ASP A 402 -22.96 1.35 6.78
CA ASP A 402 -22.45 1.96 5.54
C ASP A 402 -21.43 3.08 5.79
N THR A 403 -21.18 3.44 7.05
CA THR A 403 -20.23 4.47 7.48
C THR A 403 -18.86 3.89 7.82
N LEU A 404 -17.82 4.70 7.64
CA LEU A 404 -16.46 4.37 8.02
C LEU A 404 -16.02 5.28 9.17
N LEU A 405 -15.66 4.70 10.32
CA LEU A 405 -15.28 5.41 11.54
C LEU A 405 -13.80 5.17 11.85
N GLU A 406 -13.11 6.21 12.31
CA GLU A 406 -11.76 6.08 12.87
C GLU A 406 -11.82 5.27 14.17
N SER A 407 -10.98 4.23 14.28
CA SER A 407 -10.98 3.34 15.44
C SER A 407 -10.18 3.88 16.63
N GLY A 408 -9.38 4.92 16.43
CA GLY A 408 -8.40 5.43 17.41
C GLY A 408 -7.13 4.56 17.48
N ARG A 409 -6.87 3.74 16.46
CA ARG A 409 -5.67 2.90 16.29
C ARG A 409 -5.03 3.18 14.95
N VAL A 410 -3.83 2.63 14.76
CA VAL A 410 -3.18 2.55 13.45
C VAL A 410 -3.26 1.11 12.93
N TYR A 411 -3.26 0.95 11.61
CA TYR A 411 -3.16 -0.39 11.03
C TYR A 411 -1.81 -1.03 11.34
N PRO A 412 -1.79 -2.34 11.60
CA PRO A 412 -0.56 -3.06 11.88
C PRO A 412 0.44 -2.98 10.72
N SER A 413 1.71 -2.72 11.05
CA SER A 413 2.83 -2.82 10.13
C SER A 413 3.32 -4.27 10.10
N GLN A 414 3.23 -4.93 8.95
CA GLN A 414 3.83 -6.25 8.75
C GLN A 414 5.29 -6.06 8.30
N ILE A 415 6.23 -6.60 9.07
CA ILE A 415 7.64 -6.63 8.71
C ILE A 415 8.01 -8.07 8.34
N TRP A 416 8.28 -8.28 7.07
CA TRP A 416 8.66 -9.56 6.53
C TRP A 416 10.18 -9.67 6.48
N THR A 417 10.72 -10.83 6.85
CA THR A 417 12.14 -11.13 6.74
C THR A 417 12.37 -12.40 5.92
N THR A 418 13.49 -12.48 5.21
CA THR A 418 13.95 -13.76 4.67
C THR A 418 14.23 -14.74 5.80
N ASN A 419 14.13 -16.06 5.52
CA ASN A 419 14.24 -17.12 6.52
C ASN A 419 15.64 -17.23 7.13
N ASN A 420 15.95 -16.32 8.04
CA ASN A 420 17.22 -16.26 8.74
C ASN A 420 17.01 -15.68 10.15
N GLY A 421 17.47 -16.37 11.20
CA GLY A 421 17.29 -15.93 12.58
C GLY A 421 17.94 -14.57 12.87
N LYS A 422 19.08 -14.24 12.22
CA LYS A 422 19.72 -12.94 12.37
C LYS A 422 18.88 -11.82 11.76
N MET A 423 18.25 -12.06 10.61
CA MET A 423 17.33 -11.10 10.00
C MET A 423 16.14 -10.80 10.93
N VAL A 424 15.56 -11.82 11.57
CA VAL A 424 14.50 -11.66 12.58
C VAL A 424 14.97 -10.82 13.76
N GLU A 425 16.15 -11.11 14.32
CA GLU A 425 16.72 -10.33 15.44
C GLU A 425 16.89 -8.85 15.07
N LEU A 426 17.40 -8.57 13.87
CA LEU A 426 17.59 -7.20 13.38
C LEU A 426 16.26 -6.47 13.20
N ALA A 427 15.24 -7.16 12.68
CA ALA A 427 13.90 -6.59 12.53
C ALA A 427 13.28 -6.25 13.89
N ILE A 428 13.35 -7.17 14.88
CA ILE A 428 12.85 -6.94 16.24
C ILE A 428 13.57 -5.74 16.87
N LYS A 429 14.91 -5.73 16.78
CA LYS A 429 15.71 -4.63 17.31
C LYS A 429 15.30 -3.28 16.70
N ALA A 430 15.11 -3.21 15.38
CA ALA A 430 14.74 -1.98 14.71
C ALA A 430 13.33 -1.49 15.10
N VAL A 431 12.39 -2.42 15.32
CA VAL A 431 11.04 -2.10 15.84
C VAL A 431 11.14 -1.51 17.25
N ASP A 432 11.93 -2.14 18.13
CA ASP A 432 12.04 -1.72 19.52
C ASP A 432 12.79 -0.38 19.66
N ASP A 433 13.92 -0.22 18.97
CA ASP A 433 14.74 0.98 19.04
C ASP A 433 13.99 2.24 18.53
N ASN A 434 13.13 2.07 17.54
CA ASN A 434 12.35 3.17 16.94
C ASN A 434 10.91 3.24 17.48
N PHE A 435 10.58 2.44 18.48
CA PHE A 435 9.26 2.43 19.10
C PHE A 435 8.12 2.32 18.08
N LEU A 436 8.25 1.42 17.10
CA LEU A 436 7.23 1.25 16.05
C LEU A 436 5.99 0.56 16.62
N PRO A 437 4.84 1.24 16.71
CA PRO A 437 3.63 0.65 17.26
C PRO A 437 3.00 -0.32 16.28
N SER A 438 2.20 -1.25 16.78
CA SER A 438 1.43 -2.19 15.96
C SER A 438 2.29 -2.96 14.93
N ALA A 439 3.53 -3.31 15.27
CA ALA A 439 4.42 -4.01 14.34
C ALA A 439 4.42 -5.52 14.58
N TYR A 440 4.39 -6.28 13.50
CA TYR A 440 4.51 -7.74 13.50
C TYR A 440 5.72 -8.14 12.65
N VAL A 441 6.67 -8.85 13.24
CA VAL A 441 7.82 -9.41 12.52
C VAL A 441 7.48 -10.84 12.11
N ARG A 442 7.55 -11.10 10.80
CA ARG A 442 7.23 -12.40 10.18
C ARG A 442 8.43 -12.95 9.46
N ASN A 443 8.78 -14.19 9.75
CA ASN A 443 9.84 -14.91 9.07
C ASN A 443 9.24 -15.73 7.92
N VAL A 444 9.55 -15.37 6.69
CA VAL A 444 9.02 -16.04 5.51
C VAL A 444 9.75 -17.36 5.22
N ALA A 445 9.11 -18.24 4.49
CA ALA A 445 9.65 -19.54 4.08
C ALA A 445 9.90 -20.56 5.20
N ARG A 446 9.02 -20.59 6.21
CA ARG A 446 8.86 -21.75 7.08
C ARG A 446 7.70 -22.61 6.55
N PRO A 447 7.94 -23.71 5.84
CA PRO A 447 6.88 -24.57 5.37
C PRO A 447 6.00 -25.05 6.52
N GLY A 448 4.69 -24.83 6.41
CA GLY A 448 3.70 -25.26 7.39
C GLY A 448 3.45 -24.30 8.56
N VAL A 449 4.22 -23.23 8.71
CA VAL A 449 4.04 -22.23 9.77
C VAL A 449 2.98 -21.20 9.37
N HIS A 450 3.05 -20.63 8.19
CA HIS A 450 2.06 -19.64 7.72
C HIS A 450 0.92 -20.25 6.88
N GLY A 451 0.56 -21.51 7.12
CA GLY A 451 -0.64 -22.12 6.56
C GLY A 451 -0.62 -22.32 5.05
N GLY A 452 0.49 -22.65 4.45
CA GLY A 452 0.55 -22.99 3.04
C GLY A 452 1.83 -22.57 2.37
N ASN A 453 1.80 -22.43 1.12
CA ASN A 453 2.86 -22.16 0.20
C ASN A 453 3.65 -20.87 0.52
N GLN A 454 4.62 -20.92 1.40
CA GLN A 454 5.24 -19.75 2.02
C GLN A 454 6.69 -19.53 1.57
N GLY A 455 6.96 -19.70 0.30
CA GLY A 455 8.18 -19.21 -0.30
C GLY A 455 8.21 -17.70 -0.52
N GLN A 456 7.09 -16.99 -0.27
CA GLN A 456 6.92 -15.58 -0.63
C GLN A 456 6.15 -14.82 0.45
N TRP A 457 6.49 -13.56 0.63
CA TRP A 457 5.62 -12.58 1.31
C TRP A 457 4.81 -11.78 0.29
N PHE A 458 3.86 -10.98 0.77
CA PHE A 458 3.15 -10.02 -0.05
C PHE A 458 3.96 -8.73 -0.20
N GLY A 459 3.71 -7.99 -1.28
CA GLY A 459 4.34 -6.72 -1.54
C GLY A 459 5.70 -6.80 -2.25
N MET A 460 6.39 -5.68 -2.25
CA MET A 460 7.68 -5.53 -2.93
C MET A 460 8.79 -6.32 -2.22
N ALA A 461 9.88 -6.61 -2.93
CA ALA A 461 10.96 -7.50 -2.51
C ALA A 461 10.57 -8.99 -2.33
N LYS A 462 9.33 -9.39 -2.62
CA LYS A 462 8.85 -10.78 -2.45
C LYS A 462 9.63 -11.83 -3.23
N TYR A 463 10.38 -11.42 -4.25
CA TYR A 463 11.21 -12.31 -5.07
C TYR A 463 12.65 -12.44 -4.56
N ALA A 464 13.08 -11.62 -3.59
CA ALA A 464 14.43 -11.68 -3.06
C ALA A 464 14.86 -13.10 -2.61
N PRO A 465 14.01 -13.90 -1.93
CA PRO A 465 14.36 -15.27 -1.54
C PRO A 465 14.67 -16.18 -2.73
N GLU A 466 14.03 -15.99 -3.89
CA GLU A 466 14.26 -16.82 -5.09
C GLU A 466 15.67 -16.63 -5.64
N PHE A 467 16.24 -15.45 -5.45
CA PHE A 467 17.61 -15.12 -5.86
C PHE A 467 18.62 -15.26 -4.73
N GLY A 468 18.19 -15.69 -3.54
CA GLY A 468 19.06 -15.86 -2.36
C GLY A 468 19.52 -14.54 -1.76
N ILE A 469 18.79 -13.45 -1.99
CA ILE A 469 19.09 -12.12 -1.49
C ILE A 469 18.44 -11.94 -0.11
N PRO A 470 19.21 -11.60 0.96
CA PRO A 470 18.63 -11.23 2.25
C PRO A 470 17.72 -10.00 2.10
N ALA A 471 16.51 -10.06 2.66
CA ALA A 471 15.58 -8.97 2.48
C ALA A 471 14.69 -8.72 3.71
N PHE A 472 14.28 -7.47 3.82
CA PHE A 472 13.17 -7.01 4.63
C PHE A 472 12.08 -6.44 3.73
N ALA A 473 10.84 -6.48 4.20
CA ALA A 473 9.77 -5.64 3.65
C ALA A 473 8.90 -5.11 4.77
N ILE A 474 8.41 -3.89 4.63
CA ILE A 474 7.37 -3.34 5.49
C ILE A 474 6.14 -3.06 4.64
N MET A 475 4.98 -3.48 5.14
CA MET A 475 3.70 -3.24 4.50
C MET A 475 2.62 -3.07 5.56
N GLY A 476 1.86 -1.97 5.50
CA GLY A 476 0.65 -1.80 6.29
C GLY A 476 -0.51 -2.63 5.75
N PHE A 477 -1.52 -2.90 6.56
CA PHE A 477 -2.79 -3.42 6.05
C PHE A 477 -3.48 -2.37 5.19
N MET A 478 -4.19 -2.80 4.16
CA MET A 478 -4.81 -1.88 3.20
C MET A 478 -6.14 -1.29 3.65
N GLY A 479 -7.00 -2.06 4.31
CA GLY A 479 -8.27 -1.60 4.86
C GLY A 479 -9.02 -0.63 3.96
N ALA A 480 -9.25 0.56 4.50
CA ALA A 480 -9.93 1.67 3.83
C ALA A 480 -9.10 2.33 2.69
N TYR A 481 -7.87 1.89 2.45
CA TYR A 481 -6.94 2.51 1.50
C TYR A 481 -6.97 1.89 0.09
N TRP A 482 -7.88 0.95 -0.16
CA TRP A 482 -8.17 0.46 -1.51
C TRP A 482 -8.98 1.44 -2.36
N ALA A 483 -9.38 2.59 -1.79
CA ALA A 483 -10.26 3.54 -2.42
C ALA A 483 -9.57 4.89 -2.69
N THR A 484 -9.91 5.51 -3.82
CA THR A 484 -9.46 6.85 -4.19
C THR A 484 -9.97 7.94 -3.25
N SER A 485 -10.99 7.63 -2.44
CA SER A 485 -11.49 8.50 -1.38
C SER A 485 -10.55 8.62 -0.17
N SER A 486 -9.50 7.80 -0.10
CA SER A 486 -8.49 7.92 0.97
C SER A 486 -7.53 9.04 0.67
N ASP A 487 -7.53 10.09 1.49
CA ASP A 487 -6.68 11.25 1.33
C ASP A 487 -5.90 11.62 2.62
N ILE A 488 -5.37 12.84 2.70
CA ILE A 488 -4.42 13.25 3.75
C ILE A 488 -4.97 13.11 5.18
N GLU A 489 -6.27 13.18 5.37
CA GLU A 489 -6.92 13.05 6.69
C GLU A 489 -6.79 11.64 7.26
N ARG A 490 -6.50 10.65 6.41
CA ARG A 490 -6.25 9.26 6.82
C ARG A 490 -4.78 8.93 7.00
N PHE A 491 -3.89 9.92 6.91
CA PHE A 491 -2.45 9.74 7.01
C PHE A 491 -1.93 10.18 8.39
N ASP A 492 -1.20 9.31 9.07
CA ASP A 492 -0.49 9.59 10.32
C ASP A 492 1.00 9.82 10.04
N ALA A 493 1.42 11.08 10.14
CA ALA A 493 2.79 11.48 9.89
C ALA A 493 3.77 11.00 10.98
N SER A 494 3.31 10.84 12.23
CA SER A 494 4.13 10.32 13.32
C SER A 494 4.43 8.84 13.13
N LEU A 495 3.42 8.03 12.77
CA LEU A 495 3.60 6.63 12.40
C LEU A 495 4.54 6.49 11.20
N PHE A 496 4.30 7.25 10.13
CA PHE A 496 5.15 7.25 8.94
C PHE A 496 6.62 7.54 9.29
N ARG A 497 6.85 8.55 10.12
CA ARG A 497 8.18 8.91 10.58
C ARG A 497 8.89 7.78 11.34
N ARG A 498 8.18 7.05 12.21
CA ARG A 498 8.70 5.88 12.94
C ARG A 498 8.99 4.71 12.00
N GLN A 499 8.12 4.48 11.01
CA GLN A 499 8.36 3.49 9.96
C GLN A 499 9.61 3.82 9.15
N VAL A 500 9.81 5.09 8.76
CA VAL A 500 11.03 5.55 8.07
C VAL A 500 12.28 5.38 8.95
N ALA A 501 12.20 5.66 10.24
CA ALA A 501 13.31 5.44 11.17
C ALA A 501 13.67 3.96 11.28
N THR A 502 12.68 3.08 11.41
CA THR A 502 12.86 1.63 11.41
C THR A 502 13.51 1.15 10.11
N LEU A 503 13.04 1.65 8.96
CA LEU A 503 13.60 1.32 7.63
C LEU A 503 15.03 1.84 7.46
N ALA A 504 15.34 3.03 7.97
CA ALA A 504 16.70 3.58 7.97
C ALA A 504 17.65 2.70 8.79
N GLN A 505 17.22 2.23 9.96
CA GLN A 505 18.00 1.29 10.78
C GLN A 505 18.22 -0.04 10.06
N LEU A 506 17.17 -0.66 9.51
CA LEU A 506 17.29 -1.91 8.74
C LEU A 506 18.22 -1.74 7.53
N THR A 507 18.18 -0.59 6.86
CA THR A 507 19.12 -0.25 5.78
C THR A 507 20.55 -0.20 6.29
N GLY A 508 20.77 0.45 7.42
CA GLY A 508 22.08 0.51 8.07
C GLY A 508 22.62 -0.85 8.53
N GLU A 509 21.73 -1.70 9.05
CA GLU A 509 22.08 -3.08 9.44
C GLU A 509 22.51 -3.89 8.19
N LEU A 510 21.76 -3.83 7.08
CA LEU A 510 22.18 -4.47 5.83
C LEU A 510 23.48 -3.88 5.26
N MET A 511 23.73 -2.58 5.45
CA MET A 511 24.98 -1.94 5.02
C MET A 511 26.20 -2.43 5.80
N SER A 512 26.03 -2.75 7.09
CA SER A 512 27.12 -3.04 8.03
C SER A 512 27.36 -4.53 8.24
N ALA A 513 26.34 -5.36 7.97
CA ALA A 513 26.37 -6.79 8.30
C ALA A 513 27.41 -7.58 7.49
N ASP A 514 27.93 -8.62 8.09
CA ASP A 514 28.57 -9.71 7.36
C ASP A 514 27.49 -10.51 6.61
N LEU A 515 27.57 -10.50 5.29
CA LEU A 515 26.58 -11.17 4.42
C LEU A 515 26.51 -12.68 4.66
N SER A 516 27.60 -13.30 5.16
CA SER A 516 27.60 -14.73 5.47
C SER A 516 26.64 -15.08 6.62
N GLU A 517 26.38 -14.13 7.53
CA GLU A 517 25.43 -14.28 8.64
C GLU A 517 23.97 -14.10 8.20
N LEU A 518 23.74 -13.36 7.10
CA LEU A 518 22.41 -13.05 6.57
C LEU A 518 21.97 -14.00 5.47
N SER A 519 22.86 -14.82 4.93
CA SER A 519 22.55 -15.73 3.84
C SER A 519 21.45 -16.71 4.27
N THR A 520 20.42 -16.81 3.44
CA THR A 520 19.43 -17.89 3.57
C THR A 520 20.09 -19.20 3.12
N ALA A 521 19.88 -20.28 3.87
CA ALA A 521 20.24 -21.61 3.38
C ALA A 521 19.49 -21.84 2.05
N ARG A 522 20.25 -22.03 0.97
CA ARG A 522 19.73 -22.38 -0.34
C ARG A 522 19.14 -23.77 -0.33
#